data_4aafa63e6e1dace9fa4a25afbb66f743
#
_entry.id   4aafa63e6e1dace9fa4a25afbb66f743
#
_cell.length_a   1.000
_cell.length_b   1.000
_cell.length_c   1.000
_cell.angle_alpha   90.00
_cell.angle_beta   90.00
_cell.angle_gamma   90.00
#
_symmetry.space_group_name_H-M   'P 1'
#
loop_
_entity.id
_entity.type
_entity.pdbx_description
1 polymer ?
#
loop_
_entity_poly.entity_id
_entity_poly.type
_entity_poly.pdbx_seq_one_letter_code
_entity_poly.pdbx_strand_id
1 'polypeptide(L)'
;MLRFALAISLLATSAMADGFTFTIGNSVAAQEAPFKSAAFVFRTERCAEPAKSQITATAEGIVHGARRSVPLKVSALQRPGVYAVFQTWGNEGRWVVVLKGVCQNETAGAIVPIGPKGFIRESSKFFPRPAAGTEVDASLKTMVEGDSK
;
A
#
# COMPACT_ATOMS: atom_id res chain seq x y z
N MET A 1 -62.15 -4.04 0.47
CA MET A 1 -61.02 -4.53 -0.34
C MET A 1 -59.74 -3.88 0.17
N LEU A 2 -58.97 -4.61 0.92
CA LEU A 2 -57.76 -4.12 1.54
C LEU A 2 -56.54 -4.43 0.62
N ARG A 3 -55.94 -3.42 0.02
CA ARG A 3 -54.73 -3.58 -0.81
C ARG A 3 -53.50 -3.45 0.10
N PHE A 4 -52.90 -4.58 0.38
CA PHE A 4 -51.57 -4.60 1.01
C PHE A 4 -50.52 -4.26 -0.04
N ALA A 5 -49.88 -3.10 0.12
CA ALA A 5 -48.70 -2.76 -0.64
C ALA A 5 -47.48 -3.39 0.07
N LEU A 6 -46.89 -4.39 -0.56
CA LEU A 6 -45.66 -5.02 -0.11
C LEU A 6 -44.50 -4.09 -0.47
N ALA A 7 -43.94 -3.38 0.52
CA ALA A 7 -42.72 -2.59 0.35
C ALA A 7 -41.55 -3.56 0.37
N ILE A 8 -40.96 -3.80 -0.79
CA ILE A 8 -39.68 -4.54 -0.92
C ILE A 8 -38.57 -3.55 -0.61
N SER A 9 -38.04 -3.63 0.61
CA SER A 9 -36.81 -2.91 0.98
C SER A 9 -35.64 -3.59 0.27
N LEU A 10 -35.10 -2.96 -0.77
CA LEU A 10 -33.80 -3.33 -1.32
C LEU A 10 -32.73 -2.95 -0.29
N LEU A 11 -32.26 -3.93 0.44
CA LEU A 11 -31.00 -3.82 1.17
C LEU A 11 -29.88 -3.79 0.12
N ALA A 12 -29.35 -2.60 -0.14
CA ALA A 12 -28.10 -2.45 -0.87
C ALA A 12 -26.97 -2.99 0.02
N THR A 13 -26.65 -4.27 -0.16
CA THR A 13 -25.39 -4.82 0.37
C THR A 13 -24.28 -4.15 -0.40
N SER A 14 -23.56 -3.25 0.28
CA SER A 14 -22.28 -2.76 -0.22
C SER A 14 -21.36 -3.96 -0.35
N ALA A 15 -21.22 -4.49 -1.56
CA ALA A 15 -20.21 -5.49 -1.85
C ALA A 15 -18.87 -4.80 -1.62
N MET A 16 -18.26 -5.02 -0.46
CA MET A 16 -16.83 -4.78 -0.28
C MET A 16 -16.13 -5.59 -1.36
N ALA A 17 -15.37 -4.92 -2.23
CA ALA A 17 -14.64 -5.59 -3.28
C ALA A 17 -13.61 -6.52 -2.62
N ASP A 18 -13.90 -7.83 -2.56
CA ASP A 18 -13.03 -8.89 -2.06
C ASP A 18 -11.92 -9.19 -3.06
N GLY A 19 -11.28 -8.15 -3.60
CA GLY A 19 -10.23 -8.26 -4.60
C GLY A 19 -8.84 -8.34 -4.00
N PHE A 20 -7.88 -8.60 -4.87
CA PHE A 20 -6.46 -8.60 -4.54
C PHE A 20 -6.04 -7.27 -3.89
N THR A 21 -5.36 -7.35 -2.76
CA THR A 21 -4.88 -6.18 -2.01
C THR A 21 -3.61 -6.52 -1.20
N PHE A 22 -3.14 -5.56 -0.41
CA PHE A 22 -1.98 -5.71 0.45
C PHE A 22 -2.33 -5.49 1.91
N THR A 23 -1.59 -6.16 2.79
CA THR A 23 -1.53 -5.84 4.22
C THR A 23 -0.10 -5.48 4.57
N ILE A 24 0.08 -4.38 5.31
CA ILE A 24 1.39 -3.83 5.66
C ILE A 24 1.67 -4.05 7.14
N GLY A 25 2.89 -4.46 7.45
CA GLY A 25 3.31 -4.74 8.80
C GLY A 25 4.74 -4.29 9.11
N ASN A 26 5.06 -4.29 10.39
CA ASN A 26 6.40 -3.98 10.86
C ASN A 26 7.38 -5.10 10.46
N SER A 27 8.62 -4.73 10.15
CA SER A 27 9.69 -5.67 9.80
C SER A 27 10.00 -6.70 10.89
N VAL A 28 9.74 -6.38 12.15
CA VAL A 28 9.89 -7.33 13.27
C VAL A 28 8.97 -8.55 13.10
N ALA A 29 7.83 -8.38 12.44
CA ALA A 29 6.91 -9.49 12.16
C ALA A 29 7.46 -10.50 11.15
N ALA A 30 8.53 -10.16 10.42
CA ALA A 30 9.14 -11.05 9.44
C ALA A 30 9.80 -12.28 10.09
N GLN A 31 10.26 -12.16 11.35
CA GLN A 31 10.97 -13.19 12.13
C GLN A 31 12.26 -13.70 11.48
N GLU A 32 12.55 -13.31 10.26
CA GLU A 32 13.77 -13.67 9.54
C GLU A 32 14.84 -12.59 9.72
N ALA A 33 16.00 -12.95 10.22
CA ALA A 33 17.08 -12.01 10.58
C ALA A 33 17.44 -11.01 9.47
N PRO A 34 17.59 -11.42 8.19
CA PRO A 34 17.93 -10.48 7.11
C PRO A 34 16.87 -9.39 6.87
N PHE A 35 15.61 -9.63 7.27
CA PHE A 35 14.50 -8.73 6.99
C PHE A 35 14.11 -7.84 8.16
N LYS A 36 14.75 -8.02 9.32
CA LYS A 36 14.46 -7.18 10.50
C LYS A 36 14.84 -5.72 10.31
N SER A 37 15.79 -5.44 9.42
CA SER A 37 16.20 -4.06 9.07
C SER A 37 15.39 -3.44 7.92
N ALA A 38 14.41 -4.14 7.38
CA ALA A 38 13.53 -3.61 6.34
C ALA A 38 12.74 -2.39 6.86
N ALA A 39 12.40 -1.47 5.97
CA ALA A 39 11.55 -0.34 6.31
C ALA A 39 10.15 -0.81 6.72
N PHE A 40 9.62 -1.78 6.03
CA PHE A 40 8.41 -2.50 6.39
C PHE A 40 8.31 -3.81 5.60
N VAL A 41 7.39 -4.66 6.02
CA VAL A 41 7.01 -5.87 5.29
C VAL A 41 5.56 -5.74 4.85
N PHE A 42 5.22 -6.41 3.78
CA PHE A 42 3.84 -6.49 3.33
C PHE A 42 3.54 -7.88 2.79
N ARG A 43 2.28 -8.22 2.76
CA ARG A 43 1.82 -9.46 2.15
C ARG A 43 0.68 -9.19 1.18
N THR A 44 0.58 -10.06 0.20
CA THR A 44 -0.57 -10.09 -0.71
C THR A 44 -1.75 -10.77 -0.03
N GLU A 45 -2.93 -10.21 -0.22
CA GLU A 45 -4.18 -10.77 0.27
C GLU A 45 -5.07 -11.15 -0.91
N ARG A 46 -5.74 -12.29 -0.79
CA ARG A 46 -6.67 -12.78 -1.81
C ARG A 46 -6.05 -12.96 -3.18
N CYS A 47 -4.81 -13.42 -3.20
CA CYS A 47 -4.09 -13.85 -4.39
C CYS A 47 -4.05 -15.38 -4.39
N ALA A 48 -4.63 -16.02 -5.40
CA ALA A 48 -4.70 -17.48 -5.46
C ALA A 48 -3.34 -18.14 -5.57
N GLU A 49 -2.42 -17.51 -6.30
CA GLU A 49 -1.04 -17.99 -6.47
C GLU A 49 -0.04 -16.88 -6.10
N PRO A 50 0.15 -16.61 -4.79
CA PRO A 50 0.98 -15.49 -4.34
C PRO A 50 2.44 -15.58 -4.80
N ALA A 51 2.99 -16.77 -4.97
CA ALA A 51 4.35 -16.95 -5.47
C ALA A 51 4.54 -16.47 -6.93
N LYS A 52 3.45 -16.37 -7.70
CA LYS A 52 3.46 -15.89 -9.08
C LYS A 52 3.07 -14.41 -9.22
N SER A 53 2.75 -13.74 -8.13
CA SER A 53 2.43 -12.32 -8.18
C SER A 53 3.65 -11.50 -8.60
N GLN A 54 3.38 -10.43 -9.35
CA GLN A 54 4.40 -9.48 -9.77
C GLN A 54 4.22 -8.20 -8.95
N ILE A 55 5.21 -7.87 -8.16
CA ILE A 55 5.17 -6.71 -7.27
C ILE A 55 6.31 -5.77 -7.61
N THR A 56 6.00 -4.49 -7.73
CA THR A 56 6.98 -3.42 -7.85
C THR A 56 6.77 -2.39 -6.76
N ALA A 57 7.83 -1.73 -6.36
CA ALA A 57 7.80 -0.66 -5.37
C ALA A 57 8.68 0.50 -5.83
N THR A 58 8.21 1.71 -5.57
CA THR A 58 8.93 2.94 -5.87
C THR A 58 8.80 3.89 -4.68
N ALA A 59 9.88 4.49 -4.25
CA ALA A 59 9.81 5.61 -3.31
C ALA A 59 9.63 6.90 -4.10
N GLU A 60 8.57 7.63 -3.78
CA GLU A 60 8.25 8.93 -4.36
C GLU A 60 8.41 10.00 -3.28
N GLY A 61 9.13 11.06 -3.57
CA GLY A 61 9.43 12.05 -2.56
C GLY A 61 9.57 13.47 -3.07
N ILE A 62 9.63 14.39 -2.11
CA ILE A 62 9.97 15.79 -2.32
C ILE A 62 11.17 16.12 -1.43
N VAL A 63 12.28 16.47 -2.05
CA VAL A 63 13.53 16.82 -1.38
C VAL A 63 13.94 18.21 -1.83
N HIS A 64 14.04 19.14 -0.88
CA HIS A 64 14.36 20.56 -1.18
C HIS A 64 13.45 21.15 -2.27
N GLY A 65 12.16 20.82 -2.22
CA GLY A 65 11.16 21.28 -3.20
C GLY A 65 11.19 20.56 -4.54
N ALA A 66 12.10 19.62 -4.77
CA ALA A 66 12.22 18.86 -6.00
C ALA A 66 11.61 17.47 -5.89
N ARG A 67 10.84 17.08 -6.89
CA ARG A 67 10.24 15.75 -6.99
C ARG A 67 11.31 14.70 -7.27
N ARG A 68 11.30 13.60 -6.51
CA ARG A 68 12.25 12.49 -6.67
C ARG A 68 11.49 11.18 -6.79
N SER A 69 12.04 10.25 -7.56
CA SER A 69 11.52 8.89 -7.71
C SER A 69 12.69 7.91 -7.64
N VAL A 70 12.60 6.93 -6.76
CA VAL A 70 13.65 5.92 -6.53
C VAL A 70 13.01 4.54 -6.64
N PRO A 71 13.40 3.73 -7.63
CA PRO A 71 12.94 2.35 -7.69
C PRO A 71 13.49 1.56 -6.50
N LEU A 72 12.63 0.73 -5.91
CA LEU A 72 12.95 -0.06 -4.73
C LEU A 72 13.06 -1.54 -5.08
N LYS A 73 13.97 -2.22 -4.41
CA LYS A 73 14.03 -3.68 -4.45
C LYS A 73 12.98 -4.25 -3.51
N VAL A 74 12.17 -5.16 -4.04
CA VAL A 74 11.21 -5.96 -3.27
C VAL A 74 11.81 -7.33 -3.08
N SER A 75 12.02 -7.74 -1.84
CA SER A 75 12.64 -9.02 -1.49
C SER A 75 11.59 -9.97 -0.94
N ALA A 76 11.42 -11.13 -1.57
CA ALA A 76 10.51 -12.16 -1.10
C ALA A 76 11.05 -12.84 0.15
N LEU A 77 10.20 -13.07 1.15
CA LEU A 77 10.46 -13.89 2.31
C LEU A 77 10.18 -15.37 1.97
N GLN A 78 10.51 -16.29 2.89
CA GLN A 78 10.24 -17.70 2.68
C GLN A 78 8.75 -18.02 2.53
N ARG A 79 7.90 -17.32 3.27
CA ARG A 79 6.45 -17.45 3.11
C ARG A 79 6.01 -16.84 1.79
N PRO A 80 5.36 -17.60 0.89
CA PRO A 80 4.87 -17.07 -0.37
C PRO A 80 3.93 -15.88 -0.16
N GLY A 81 4.10 -14.84 -0.99
CA GLY A 81 3.28 -13.64 -0.93
C GLY A 81 3.68 -12.63 0.14
N VAL A 82 4.76 -12.88 0.88
CA VAL A 82 5.30 -11.95 1.87
C VAL A 82 6.60 -11.34 1.37
N TYR A 83 6.71 -10.02 1.46
CA TYR A 83 7.81 -9.25 0.89
C TYR A 83 8.33 -8.21 1.88
N ALA A 84 9.61 -7.84 1.70
CA ALA A 84 10.25 -6.77 2.44
C ALA A 84 10.66 -5.64 1.50
N VAL A 85 10.55 -4.42 1.98
CA VAL A 85 11.02 -3.20 1.31
C VAL A 85 12.12 -2.59 2.15
N PHE A 86 13.27 -2.31 1.54
CA PHE A 86 14.38 -1.67 2.21
C PHE A 86 14.51 -0.22 1.80
N GLN A 87 14.87 0.63 2.75
CA GLN A 87 15.10 2.03 2.49
C GLN A 87 16.36 2.24 1.64
N THR A 88 16.16 2.72 0.43
CA THR A 88 17.24 3.20 -0.46
C THR A 88 17.06 4.66 -0.84
N TRP A 89 15.97 5.29 -0.39
CA TRP A 89 15.77 6.73 -0.47
C TRP A 89 16.54 7.43 0.64
N GLY A 90 16.82 8.73 0.45
CA GLY A 90 17.57 9.53 1.43
C GLY A 90 16.76 9.83 2.70
N ASN A 91 17.47 10.26 3.75
CA ASN A 91 16.84 10.65 5.02
C ASN A 91 16.21 12.04 4.98
N GLU A 92 16.57 12.83 3.98
CA GLU A 92 16.01 14.18 3.79
C GLU A 92 14.74 14.12 2.96
N GLY A 93 13.85 15.09 3.20
CA GLY A 93 12.63 15.24 2.45
C GLY A 93 11.47 14.39 2.99
N ARG A 94 10.41 14.34 2.22
CA ARG A 94 9.20 13.59 2.53
C ARG A 94 9.01 12.51 1.50
N TRP A 95 8.67 11.32 1.96
CA TRP A 95 8.61 10.14 1.11
C TRP A 95 7.34 9.33 1.33
N VAL A 96 6.83 8.80 0.26
CA VAL A 96 5.85 7.73 0.27
C VAL A 96 6.39 6.55 -0.52
N VAL A 97 6.05 5.34 -0.12
CA VAL A 97 6.33 4.15 -0.93
C VAL A 97 5.07 3.78 -1.70
N VAL A 98 5.20 3.62 -2.99
CA VAL A 98 4.10 3.23 -3.88
C VAL A 98 4.30 1.77 -4.27
N LEU A 99 3.36 0.92 -3.87
CA LEU A 99 3.32 -0.49 -4.23
C LEU A 99 2.37 -0.70 -5.40
N LYS A 100 2.78 -1.53 -6.33
CA LYS A 100 1.95 -1.99 -7.43
C LYS A 100 2.07 -3.50 -7.55
N GLY A 101 0.95 -4.18 -7.62
CA GLY A 101 0.92 -5.62 -7.75
C GLY A 101 -0.03 -6.11 -8.83
N VAL A 102 0.34 -7.25 -9.42
CA VAL A 102 -0.49 -8.01 -10.34
C VAL A 102 -0.54 -9.44 -9.84
N CYS A 103 -1.74 -9.94 -9.64
CA CYS A 103 -2.01 -11.33 -9.30
C CYS A 103 -3.02 -11.89 -10.30
N GLN A 104 -2.55 -12.73 -11.22
CA GLN A 104 -3.35 -13.20 -12.34
C GLN A 104 -3.92 -11.99 -13.15
N ASN A 105 -5.22 -11.84 -13.22
CA ASN A 105 -5.89 -10.74 -13.93
C ASN A 105 -6.25 -9.55 -13.02
N GLU A 106 -5.91 -9.63 -11.74
CA GLU A 106 -6.22 -8.59 -10.77
C GLU A 106 -5.00 -7.71 -10.49
N THR A 107 -5.25 -6.44 -10.27
CA THR A 107 -4.23 -5.45 -9.91
C THR A 107 -4.52 -4.87 -8.52
N ALA A 108 -3.49 -4.41 -7.85
CA ALA A 108 -3.62 -3.68 -6.60
C ALA A 108 -2.55 -2.59 -6.53
N GLY A 109 -2.85 -1.56 -5.76
CA GLY A 109 -1.92 -0.48 -5.47
C GLY A 109 -1.98 -0.09 -4.01
N ALA A 110 -0.91 0.48 -3.52
CA ALA A 110 -0.88 1.08 -2.19
C ALA A 110 0.05 2.29 -2.17
N ILE A 111 -0.29 3.26 -1.33
CA ILE A 111 0.57 4.39 -1.00
C ILE A 111 0.83 4.32 0.50
N VAL A 112 2.10 4.18 0.88
CA VAL A 112 2.54 4.03 2.26
C VAL A 112 3.39 5.24 2.64
N PRO A 113 2.85 6.21 3.40
CA PRO A 113 3.64 7.35 3.86
C PRO A 113 4.72 6.91 4.84
N ILE A 114 5.89 7.56 4.73
CA ILE A 114 7.03 7.33 5.62
C ILE A 114 7.20 8.55 6.52
N GLY A 115 7.04 8.35 7.81
CA GLY A 115 7.23 9.37 8.82
C GLY A 115 8.59 9.26 9.52
N PRO A 116 8.85 10.13 10.53
CA PRO A 116 10.11 10.12 11.28
C PRO A 116 10.36 8.80 12.02
N LYS A 117 9.31 8.09 12.38
CA LYS A 117 9.37 6.81 13.12
C LYS A 117 9.16 5.57 12.23
N GLY A 118 9.16 5.75 10.91
CA GLY A 118 8.92 4.69 9.94
C GLY A 118 7.60 4.84 9.20
N PHE A 119 7.10 3.77 8.63
CA PHE A 119 5.86 3.82 7.86
C PHE A 119 4.66 4.16 8.73
N ILE A 120 3.70 4.86 8.14
CA ILE A 120 2.47 5.31 8.83
C ILE A 120 1.29 4.50 8.29
N ARG A 121 0.92 3.46 9.04
CA ARG A 121 -0.16 2.56 8.63
C ARG A 121 -1.50 3.30 8.49
N GLU A 122 -1.81 4.17 9.42
CA GLU A 122 -3.10 4.88 9.49
C GLU A 122 -3.33 5.80 8.30
N SER A 123 -2.25 6.28 7.69
CA SER A 123 -2.30 7.15 6.51
C SER A 123 -2.11 6.39 5.20
N SER A 124 -1.88 5.08 5.27
CA SER A 124 -1.72 4.25 4.07
C SER A 124 -3.05 4.09 3.34
N LYS A 125 -2.98 4.13 2.02
CA LYS A 125 -4.14 4.01 1.14
C LYS A 125 -3.98 2.80 0.24
N PHE A 126 -5.08 2.09 0.02
CA PHE A 126 -5.11 0.86 -0.77
C PHE A 126 -6.11 1.00 -1.91
N PHE A 127 -5.75 0.51 -3.09
CA PHE A 127 -6.53 0.64 -4.32
C PHE A 127 -6.67 -0.71 -5.01
N PRO A 128 -7.80 -0.99 -5.67
CA PRO A 128 -7.96 -2.19 -6.53
C PRO A 128 -7.31 -2.00 -7.91
N ARG A 129 -6.38 -1.08 -8.03
CA ARG A 129 -5.66 -0.67 -9.23
C ARG A 129 -4.34 -0.02 -8.82
N PRO A 130 -3.41 0.21 -9.75
CA PRO A 130 -2.25 1.06 -9.46
C PRO A 130 -2.70 2.46 -9.00
N ALA A 131 -1.98 3.03 -8.04
CA ALA A 131 -2.23 4.39 -7.62
C ALA A 131 -1.95 5.38 -8.76
N ALA A 132 -2.82 6.38 -8.93
CA ALA A 132 -2.60 7.44 -9.90
C ALA A 132 -1.56 8.44 -9.39
N GLY A 133 -0.83 9.08 -10.31
CA GLY A 133 0.15 10.11 -9.94
C GLY A 133 -0.43 11.23 -9.10
N THR A 134 -1.68 11.64 -9.38
CA THR A 134 -2.39 12.66 -8.60
C THR A 134 -2.66 12.22 -7.17
N GLU A 135 -2.89 10.93 -6.93
CA GLU A 135 -3.10 10.36 -5.60
C GLU A 135 -1.78 10.33 -4.81
N VAL A 136 -0.68 10.02 -5.48
CA VAL A 136 0.67 10.09 -4.88
C VAL A 136 1.01 11.52 -4.49
N ASP A 137 0.78 12.49 -5.37
CA ASP A 137 1.04 13.90 -5.11
C ASP A 137 0.18 14.43 -3.95
N ALA A 138 -1.09 14.02 -3.88
CA ALA A 138 -1.97 14.37 -2.78
C ALA A 138 -1.47 13.83 -1.43
N SER A 139 -0.95 12.61 -1.41
CA SER A 139 -0.37 12.02 -0.20
C SER A 139 0.89 12.77 0.25
N LEU A 140 1.76 13.14 -0.67
CA LEU A 140 2.95 13.94 -0.37
C LEU A 140 2.58 15.33 0.15
N LYS A 141 1.58 15.96 -0.43
CA LYS A 141 1.09 17.27 0.01
C LYS A 141 0.51 17.22 1.43
N THR A 142 -0.25 16.20 1.74
CA THR A 142 -0.82 16.01 3.09
C THR A 142 0.29 15.87 4.15
N MET A 143 1.39 15.20 3.84
CA MET A 143 2.54 15.10 4.73
C MET A 143 3.20 16.45 5.01
N VAL A 144 3.24 17.35 4.02
CA VAL A 144 3.75 18.71 4.18
C VAL A 144 2.93 19.50 5.22
N GLU A 145 1.61 19.37 5.15
CA GLU A 145 0.70 20.08 6.04
C GLU A 145 0.73 19.53 7.48
N GLY A 146 1.01 18.23 7.64
CA GLY A 146 1.12 17.55 8.93
C GLY A 146 2.39 17.89 9.72
N ASP A 147 3.48 18.23 9.05
CA ASP A 147 4.77 18.56 9.69
C ASP A 147 4.86 19.99 10.22
N SER A 148 3.86 20.81 9.96
CA SER A 148 3.84 22.23 10.38
C SER A 148 3.19 22.46 11.75
N LYS A 149 3.01 21.44 12.55
CA LYS A 149 2.47 21.55 13.91
C LYS A 149 3.50 21.19 14.96
#